data_06d1cec2c7f0c3fba923d153ec7074c0
#
_entry.id   06d1cec2c7f0c3fba923d153ec7074c0
#
_cell.length_a   1.000
_cell.length_b   1.000
_cell.length_c   1.000
_cell.angle_alpha   90.00
_cell.angle_beta   90.00
_cell.angle_gamma   90.00
#
_symmetry.space_group_name_H-M   'P 1'
#
loop_
_entity.id
_entity.type
_entity.pdbx_description
1 polymer ?
#
loop_
_entity_poly.entity_id
_entity_poly.type
_entity_poly.pdbx_seq_one_letter_code
_entity_poly.pdbx_strand_id
1 'polypeptide(L)'
;MKIQLPEKVNRIITTLQKHGFEAYAVGGCVRDSFLGRVPGDWDITTSAAPEETKSLFARTFDTGIEHGTITVLLNGEGFEVTTYRIDGKYEDNRHPSKVQFTRSLSEDLLRRDFTINAMAYNEQDGLVDLFHGMEDLKKGVIRCVGNAEARFSEDALRILRAIRFSAQLGFEIEKETRQAIRKLAPNLSYISAERIQTELVKLLVSDHPEKIRDAYELGITKVILPEFDAMMETTQETLHHCYNVGEHTIHALMNIPADKVLRLTMLFHDTGKPERKTVDPDGTAHFKGHAYVSEELTKSIMHRLKFDNDTLRKVSKLVLYHDDRMPATMKHVRRAMNRISAELFPYYMKVRMADTLAQSDYQRDNCLLYTSDAADDLTRVD
;
A
#
# COMPACT_ATOMS: atom_id res chain seq x y z
N MET A 1 -12.47 -10.21 25.19
CA MET A 1 -11.24 -9.40 25.04
C MET A 1 -11.61 -7.94 25.22
N LYS A 2 -10.79 -7.15 25.93
CA LYS A 2 -11.04 -5.71 26.10
C LYS A 2 -9.98 -4.93 25.34
N ILE A 3 -10.40 -3.90 24.61
CA ILE A 3 -9.54 -2.88 24.01
C ILE A 3 -9.47 -1.72 25.00
N GLN A 4 -8.31 -1.10 25.11
CA GLN A 4 -8.17 0.15 25.86
C GLN A 4 -8.40 1.31 24.87
N LEU A 5 -9.56 1.96 24.95
CA LEU A 5 -9.84 3.15 24.17
C LEU A 5 -9.05 4.35 24.70
N PRO A 6 -8.50 5.23 23.85
CA PRO A 6 -7.98 6.52 24.31
C PRO A 6 -9.07 7.32 25.00
N GLU A 7 -8.69 8.07 26.05
CA GLU A 7 -9.65 8.86 26.87
C GLU A 7 -10.54 9.77 26.02
N LYS A 8 -9.98 10.44 25.00
CA LYS A 8 -10.73 11.34 24.12
C LYS A 8 -11.76 10.60 23.28
N VAL A 9 -11.39 9.42 22.73
CA VAL A 9 -12.29 8.55 21.96
C VAL A 9 -13.44 8.08 22.85
N ASN A 10 -13.13 7.56 24.04
CA ASN A 10 -14.12 7.11 25.00
C ASN A 10 -15.04 8.26 25.44
N ARG A 11 -14.51 9.47 25.61
CA ARG A 11 -15.32 10.68 25.91
C ARG A 11 -16.32 10.99 24.81
N ILE A 12 -15.94 10.93 23.53
CA ILE A 12 -16.85 11.14 22.41
C ILE A 12 -17.97 10.11 22.41
N ILE A 13 -17.59 8.82 22.49
CA ILE A 13 -18.54 7.68 22.52
C ILE A 13 -19.52 7.85 23.70
N THR A 14 -19.03 8.08 24.90
CA THR A 14 -19.86 8.23 26.11
C THR A 14 -20.77 9.46 26.01
N THR A 15 -20.32 10.56 25.38
CA THR A 15 -21.17 11.74 25.19
C THR A 15 -22.36 11.42 24.28
N LEU A 16 -22.14 10.75 23.16
CA LEU A 16 -23.21 10.31 22.26
C LEU A 16 -24.16 9.34 22.95
N GLN A 17 -23.66 8.35 23.68
CA GLN A 17 -24.45 7.37 24.42
C GLN A 17 -25.34 8.02 25.50
N LYS A 18 -24.83 9.01 26.25
CA LYS A 18 -25.60 9.74 27.26
C LYS A 18 -26.79 10.53 26.67
N HIS A 19 -26.73 10.84 25.39
CA HIS A 19 -27.83 11.51 24.66
C HIS A 19 -28.72 10.54 23.88
N GLY A 20 -28.58 9.23 24.14
CA GLY A 20 -29.47 8.20 23.59
C GLY A 20 -29.05 7.68 22.21
N PHE A 21 -27.83 7.95 21.76
CA PHE A 21 -27.30 7.45 20.49
C PHE A 21 -26.37 6.27 20.72
N GLU A 22 -26.37 5.31 19.80
CA GLU A 22 -25.30 4.32 19.72
C GLU A 22 -24.02 4.97 19.22
N ALA A 23 -22.85 4.55 19.76
CA ALA A 23 -21.56 5.00 19.29
C ALA A 23 -20.47 3.95 19.56
N TYR A 24 -19.60 3.72 18.59
CA TYR A 24 -18.52 2.74 18.64
C TYR A 24 -17.27 3.25 17.96
N ALA A 25 -16.09 2.85 18.44
CA ALA A 25 -14.89 2.83 17.62
C ALA A 25 -15.04 1.71 16.58
N VAL A 26 -14.55 1.90 15.34
CA VAL A 26 -14.86 0.98 14.25
C VAL A 26 -13.72 0.85 13.24
N GLY A 27 -13.59 -0.32 12.62
CA GLY A 27 -12.69 -0.52 11.49
C GLY A 27 -11.24 -0.78 11.88
N GLY A 28 -10.31 -0.05 11.25
CA GLY A 28 -8.87 -0.26 11.39
C GLY A 28 -8.36 -0.19 12.82
N CYS A 29 -8.84 0.78 13.61
CA CYS A 29 -8.42 0.94 15.00
C CYS A 29 -8.82 -0.25 15.90
N VAL A 30 -10.00 -0.82 15.67
CA VAL A 30 -10.46 -2.02 16.40
C VAL A 30 -9.60 -3.23 16.03
N ARG A 31 -9.40 -3.47 14.72
CA ARG A 31 -8.52 -4.53 14.21
C ARG A 31 -7.12 -4.42 14.78
N ASP A 32 -6.48 -3.26 14.68
CA ASP A 32 -5.09 -3.06 15.06
C ASP A 32 -4.91 -3.22 16.57
N SER A 33 -5.89 -2.75 17.38
CA SER A 33 -5.90 -2.96 18.83
C SER A 33 -5.92 -4.46 19.19
N PHE A 34 -6.72 -5.29 18.49
CA PHE A 34 -6.73 -6.74 18.71
C PHE A 34 -5.46 -7.45 18.25
N LEU A 35 -4.74 -6.87 17.27
CA LEU A 35 -3.42 -7.33 16.85
C LEU A 35 -2.28 -6.86 17.77
N GLY A 36 -2.57 -6.08 18.82
CA GLY A 36 -1.56 -5.50 19.70
C GLY A 36 -0.76 -4.36 19.05
N ARG A 37 -1.26 -3.81 17.95
CA ARG A 37 -0.69 -2.64 17.27
C ARG A 37 -1.29 -1.37 17.86
N VAL A 38 -0.52 -0.27 17.81
CA VAL A 38 -1.05 1.05 18.19
C VAL A 38 -1.76 1.65 16.97
N PRO A 39 -3.09 1.90 17.03
CA PRO A 39 -3.79 2.54 15.92
C PRO A 39 -3.26 3.95 15.66
N GLY A 40 -3.07 4.30 14.37
CA GLY A 40 -2.70 5.66 13.97
C GLY A 40 -3.88 6.63 14.10
N ASP A 41 -5.07 6.19 13.67
CA ASP A 41 -6.31 6.97 13.67
C ASP A 41 -7.42 6.18 14.35
N TRP A 42 -8.38 6.90 14.94
CA TRP A 42 -9.55 6.33 15.60
C TRP A 42 -10.83 6.82 14.93
N ASP A 43 -11.44 5.96 14.13
CA ASP A 43 -12.75 6.21 13.52
C ASP A 43 -13.86 5.87 14.51
N ILE A 44 -14.84 6.75 14.61
CA ILE A 44 -16.04 6.55 15.43
C ILE A 44 -17.26 6.51 14.51
N THR A 45 -18.16 5.55 14.76
CA THR A 45 -19.44 5.46 14.04
C THR A 45 -20.58 5.58 15.03
N THR A 46 -21.70 6.21 14.61
CA THR A 46 -22.83 6.52 15.51
C THR A 46 -24.17 6.48 14.81
N SER A 47 -25.23 6.22 15.58
CA SER A 47 -26.62 6.37 15.12
C SER A 47 -27.09 7.83 15.07
N ALA A 48 -26.33 8.78 15.64
CA ALA A 48 -26.64 10.21 15.58
C ALA A 48 -26.46 10.73 14.16
N ALA A 49 -27.42 11.53 13.68
CA ALA A 49 -27.28 12.28 12.43
C ALA A 49 -26.17 13.34 12.54
N PRO A 50 -25.62 13.83 11.42
CA PRO A 50 -24.54 14.83 11.46
C PRO A 50 -24.88 16.06 12.31
N GLU A 51 -26.09 16.60 12.16
CA GLU A 51 -26.53 17.79 12.92
C GLU A 51 -26.76 17.48 14.42
N GLU A 52 -27.20 16.25 14.74
CA GLU A 52 -27.29 15.77 16.13
C GLU A 52 -25.90 15.70 16.75
N THR A 53 -24.92 15.13 16.02
CA THR A 53 -23.51 15.07 16.46
C THR A 53 -22.96 16.48 16.68
N LYS A 54 -23.15 17.42 15.74
CA LYS A 54 -22.68 18.81 15.87
C LYS A 54 -23.23 19.49 17.10
N SER A 55 -24.49 19.25 17.44
CA SER A 55 -25.14 19.89 18.60
C SER A 55 -24.55 19.47 19.96
N LEU A 56 -23.90 18.32 20.02
CA LEU A 56 -23.36 17.74 21.26
C LEU A 56 -21.93 18.18 21.57
N PHE A 57 -21.19 18.75 20.60
CA PHE A 57 -19.80 19.12 20.76
C PHE A 57 -19.55 20.60 20.46
N ALA A 58 -18.74 21.23 21.32
CA ALA A 58 -18.50 22.68 21.23
C ALA A 58 -17.73 23.11 19.95
N ARG A 59 -16.94 22.22 19.36
CA ARG A 59 -16.18 22.49 18.14
C ARG A 59 -16.22 21.28 17.19
N THR A 60 -16.76 21.51 16.00
CA THR A 60 -16.86 20.51 14.93
C THR A 60 -16.51 21.13 13.58
N PHE A 61 -16.09 20.30 12.63
CA PHE A 61 -15.85 20.68 11.25
C PHE A 61 -16.59 19.74 10.30
N ASP A 62 -17.15 20.27 9.25
CA ASP A 62 -17.88 19.54 8.21
C ASP A 62 -16.88 18.96 7.18
N THR A 63 -16.15 17.92 7.56
CA THR A 63 -15.11 17.29 6.73
C THR A 63 -15.67 16.38 5.65
N GLY A 64 -16.91 15.95 5.78
CA GLY A 64 -17.59 15.05 4.82
C GLY A 64 -19.07 14.90 5.15
N ILE A 65 -19.77 16.02 5.42
CA ILE A 65 -21.16 16.00 5.87
C ILE A 65 -22.11 15.32 4.89
N GLU A 66 -21.85 15.44 3.58
CA GLU A 66 -22.60 14.75 2.52
C GLU A 66 -22.52 13.23 2.64
N HIS A 67 -21.44 12.73 3.27
CA HIS A 67 -21.21 11.30 3.54
C HIS A 67 -21.46 10.94 5.01
N GLY A 68 -21.97 11.89 5.81
CA GLY A 68 -22.28 11.69 7.23
C GLY A 68 -21.09 11.82 8.17
N THR A 69 -19.94 12.33 7.72
CA THR A 69 -18.73 12.46 8.55
C THR A 69 -18.56 13.88 9.07
N ILE A 70 -18.41 13.99 10.39
CA ILE A 70 -18.12 15.24 11.12
C ILE A 70 -16.80 15.01 11.88
N THR A 71 -15.89 15.97 11.81
CA THR A 71 -14.71 15.97 12.68
C THR A 71 -15.03 16.70 13.99
N VAL A 72 -14.96 15.98 15.10
CA VAL A 72 -15.06 16.52 16.45
C VAL A 72 -13.68 16.92 16.95
N LEU A 73 -13.52 18.18 17.36
CA LEU A 73 -12.25 18.69 17.91
C LEU A 73 -12.24 18.62 19.43
N LEU A 74 -11.36 17.81 20.02
CA LEU A 74 -11.13 17.75 21.47
C LEU A 74 -9.67 18.08 21.80
N ASN A 75 -9.47 19.16 22.56
CA ASN A 75 -8.14 19.60 22.99
C ASN A 75 -7.11 19.72 21.86
N GLY A 76 -7.53 20.27 20.70
CA GLY A 76 -6.68 20.47 19.53
C GLY A 76 -6.51 19.25 18.63
N GLU A 77 -7.09 18.11 18.95
CA GLU A 77 -7.04 16.88 18.17
C GLU A 77 -8.42 16.61 17.54
N GLY A 78 -8.43 16.24 16.24
CA GLY A 78 -9.63 15.96 15.47
C GLY A 78 -9.94 14.46 15.43
N PHE A 79 -11.22 14.11 15.62
CA PHE A 79 -11.71 12.73 15.55
C PHE A 79 -12.85 12.66 14.55
N GLU A 80 -12.77 11.74 13.59
CA GLU A 80 -13.84 11.50 12.64
C GLU A 80 -14.98 10.71 13.28
N VAL A 81 -16.19 11.30 13.24
CA VAL A 81 -17.44 10.69 13.71
C VAL A 81 -18.37 10.58 12.52
N THR A 82 -18.68 9.35 12.12
CA THR A 82 -19.49 9.07 10.93
C THR A 82 -20.85 8.50 11.35
N THR A 83 -21.92 9.11 10.86
CA THR A 83 -23.28 8.60 10.99
C THR A 83 -23.43 7.26 10.27
N TYR A 84 -24.12 6.28 10.88
CA TYR A 84 -24.47 5.02 10.23
C TYR A 84 -25.17 5.28 8.90
N ARG A 85 -24.75 4.58 7.87
CA ARG A 85 -25.29 4.79 6.53
C ARG A 85 -25.41 3.50 5.73
N ILE A 86 -26.33 3.54 4.78
CA ILE A 86 -26.45 2.57 3.70
C ILE A 86 -26.00 3.29 2.44
N ASP A 87 -25.08 2.67 1.73
CA ASP A 87 -24.67 3.19 0.42
C ASP A 87 -25.74 2.78 -0.61
N GLY A 88 -26.26 3.74 -1.39
CA GLY A 88 -27.21 3.50 -2.48
C GLY A 88 -26.56 2.79 -3.67
N LYS A 89 -27.26 2.67 -4.79
CA LYS A 89 -26.69 2.09 -6.00
C LYS A 89 -25.47 2.91 -6.46
N TYR A 90 -24.40 2.21 -6.80
CA TYR A 90 -23.20 2.78 -7.39
C TYR A 90 -23.36 2.86 -8.90
N GLU A 91 -23.25 4.05 -9.47
CA GLU A 91 -23.44 4.27 -10.92
C GLU A 91 -22.10 4.30 -11.68
N ASP A 92 -21.01 4.62 -10.98
CA ASP A 92 -19.66 4.82 -11.55
C ASP A 92 -18.57 3.95 -10.95
N ASN A 93 -18.90 2.83 -10.29
CA ASN A 93 -18.00 1.97 -9.52
C ASN A 93 -17.21 2.71 -8.40
N ARG A 94 -17.72 3.86 -7.93
CA ARG A 94 -17.04 4.69 -6.93
C ARG A 94 -17.98 5.34 -5.93
N HIS A 95 -18.99 6.05 -6.41
CA HIS A 95 -19.86 6.86 -5.56
C HIS A 95 -21.25 6.26 -5.52
N PRO A 96 -21.81 6.06 -4.32
CA PRO A 96 -23.23 5.76 -4.23
C PRO A 96 -24.01 6.99 -4.74
N SER A 97 -25.00 6.77 -5.59
CA SER A 97 -25.86 7.83 -6.14
C SER A 97 -26.59 8.63 -5.04
N LYS A 98 -26.79 8.00 -3.89
CA LYS A 98 -27.32 8.63 -2.65
C LYS A 98 -26.77 7.89 -1.43
N VAL A 99 -26.41 8.65 -0.41
CA VAL A 99 -26.15 8.14 0.94
C VAL A 99 -27.44 8.27 1.73
N GLN A 100 -27.87 7.16 2.31
CA GLN A 100 -29.03 7.13 3.20
C GLN A 100 -28.57 6.86 4.62
N PHE A 101 -28.84 7.76 5.56
CA PHE A 101 -28.54 7.52 6.96
C PHE A 101 -29.49 6.48 7.54
N THR A 102 -28.96 5.64 8.42
CA THR A 102 -29.68 4.60 9.13
C THR A 102 -29.40 4.69 10.63
N ARG A 103 -30.20 4.03 11.44
CA ARG A 103 -29.90 3.85 12.86
C ARG A 103 -29.41 2.44 13.19
N SER A 104 -29.17 1.62 12.18
CA SER A 104 -28.73 0.24 12.31
C SER A 104 -27.22 0.10 12.15
N LEU A 105 -26.51 -0.27 13.22
CA LEU A 105 -25.08 -0.59 13.16
C LEU A 105 -24.79 -1.73 12.18
N SER A 106 -25.69 -2.72 12.10
CA SER A 106 -25.50 -3.87 11.21
C SER A 106 -25.44 -3.46 9.72
N GLU A 107 -26.26 -2.49 9.32
CA GLU A 107 -26.26 -1.95 7.95
C GLU A 107 -24.99 -1.15 7.67
N ASP A 108 -24.49 -0.36 8.65
CA ASP A 108 -23.21 0.36 8.50
C ASP A 108 -22.02 -0.62 8.40
N LEU A 109 -22.01 -1.67 9.18
CA LEU A 109 -20.96 -2.69 9.12
C LEU A 109 -21.03 -3.51 7.82
N LEU A 110 -22.24 -3.80 7.31
CA LEU A 110 -22.45 -4.60 6.08
C LEU A 110 -21.84 -3.93 4.84
N ARG A 111 -21.84 -2.60 4.74
CA ARG A 111 -21.28 -1.89 3.58
C ARG A 111 -19.75 -1.83 3.54
N ARG A 112 -19.06 -2.24 4.62
CA ARG A 112 -17.61 -2.19 4.72
C ARG A 112 -16.95 -3.20 3.79
N ASP A 113 -15.64 -3.02 3.57
CA ASP A 113 -14.86 -3.81 2.62
C ASP A 113 -14.61 -5.26 3.11
N PHE A 114 -13.97 -5.40 4.27
CA PHE A 114 -13.50 -6.69 4.78
C PHE A 114 -13.99 -6.94 6.19
N THR A 115 -14.19 -8.22 6.52
CA THR A 115 -14.68 -8.69 7.84
C THR A 115 -13.83 -8.15 8.97
N ILE A 116 -12.51 -8.15 8.83
CA ILE A 116 -11.55 -7.64 9.82
C ILE A 116 -11.66 -6.12 10.06
N ASN A 117 -12.31 -5.38 9.17
CA ASN A 117 -12.59 -3.95 9.29
C ASN A 117 -14.07 -3.65 9.58
N ALA A 118 -14.92 -4.70 9.68
CA ALA A 118 -16.33 -4.61 9.99
C ALA A 118 -16.62 -5.00 11.45
N MET A 119 -15.73 -4.64 12.35
CA MET A 119 -15.84 -4.81 13.78
C MET A 119 -16.00 -3.45 14.46
N ALA A 120 -16.88 -3.38 15.46
CA ALA A 120 -17.12 -2.19 16.25
C ALA A 120 -16.88 -2.49 17.75
N TYR A 121 -16.46 -1.48 18.51
CA TYR A 121 -16.16 -1.66 19.93
C TYR A 121 -16.50 -0.40 20.74
N ASN A 122 -17.13 -0.57 21.88
CA ASN A 122 -17.18 0.40 22.97
C ASN A 122 -17.00 -0.30 24.33
N GLU A 123 -16.84 0.46 25.40
CA GLU A 123 -16.60 -0.15 26.72
C GLU A 123 -17.87 -0.77 27.35
N GLN A 124 -19.06 -0.28 26.96
CA GLN A 124 -20.34 -0.74 27.50
C GLN A 124 -20.74 -2.09 26.91
N ASP A 125 -20.72 -2.21 25.58
CA ASP A 125 -21.23 -3.38 24.86
C ASP A 125 -20.11 -4.38 24.53
N GLY A 126 -18.84 -3.93 24.61
CA GLY A 126 -17.69 -4.71 24.20
C GLY A 126 -17.54 -4.76 22.68
N LEU A 127 -17.06 -5.90 22.17
CA LEU A 127 -16.87 -6.15 20.74
C LEU A 127 -18.19 -6.56 20.08
N VAL A 128 -18.58 -5.83 19.03
CA VAL A 128 -19.65 -6.20 18.11
C VAL A 128 -19.00 -6.69 16.81
N ASP A 129 -19.13 -7.99 16.53
CA ASP A 129 -18.56 -8.69 15.38
C ASP A 129 -19.63 -9.55 14.69
N LEU A 130 -20.35 -8.93 13.75
CA LEU A 130 -21.48 -9.56 13.06
C LEU A 130 -21.06 -10.42 11.87
N PHE A 131 -19.82 -10.25 11.41
CA PHE A 131 -19.31 -10.86 10.16
C PHE A 131 -18.10 -11.75 10.39
N HIS A 132 -17.87 -12.20 11.64
CA HIS A 132 -16.79 -13.10 12.02
C HIS A 132 -15.37 -12.55 11.74
N GLY A 133 -15.22 -11.23 11.86
CA GLY A 133 -13.93 -10.54 11.66
C GLY A 133 -12.85 -11.00 12.61
N MET A 134 -13.19 -11.32 13.89
CA MET A 134 -12.25 -11.88 14.85
C MET A 134 -11.75 -13.27 14.50
N GLU A 135 -12.59 -14.09 13.86
CA GLU A 135 -12.19 -15.41 13.39
C GLU A 135 -11.21 -15.28 12.24
N ASP A 136 -11.53 -14.43 11.25
CA ASP A 136 -10.65 -14.14 10.12
C ASP A 136 -9.34 -13.49 10.55
N LEU A 137 -9.40 -12.60 11.55
CA LEU A 137 -8.21 -11.97 12.14
C LEU A 137 -7.26 -13.00 12.77
N LYS A 138 -7.81 -13.96 13.51
CA LYS A 138 -7.03 -15.07 14.14
C LYS A 138 -6.46 -16.04 13.10
N LYS A 139 -7.17 -16.25 12.00
CA LYS A 139 -6.73 -17.12 10.88
C LYS A 139 -5.76 -16.44 9.93
N GLY A 140 -5.58 -15.12 10.03
CA GLY A 140 -4.79 -14.35 9.08
C GLY A 140 -5.41 -14.28 7.68
N VAL A 141 -6.72 -14.00 7.59
CA VAL A 141 -7.50 -14.03 6.35
C VAL A 141 -8.11 -12.67 6.03
N ILE A 142 -7.98 -12.25 4.77
CA ILE A 142 -8.69 -11.10 4.19
C ILE A 142 -9.93 -11.64 3.44
N ARG A 143 -11.10 -11.39 4.00
CA ARG A 143 -12.40 -11.80 3.44
C ARG A 143 -13.30 -10.60 3.26
N CYS A 144 -13.98 -10.48 2.12
CA CYS A 144 -15.03 -9.48 1.92
C CYS A 144 -16.21 -9.67 2.87
N VAL A 145 -16.83 -8.57 3.29
CA VAL A 145 -18.13 -8.62 3.99
C VAL A 145 -19.21 -9.01 3.00
N GLY A 146 -19.93 -10.09 3.28
CA GLY A 146 -21.00 -10.59 2.40
C GLY A 146 -20.47 -11.10 1.07
N ASN A 147 -21.10 -10.69 -0.04
CA ASN A 147 -20.72 -11.14 -1.38
C ASN A 147 -19.59 -10.31 -1.98
N ALA A 148 -18.45 -10.93 -2.26
CA ALA A 148 -17.25 -10.28 -2.76
C ALA A 148 -17.44 -9.60 -4.13
N GLU A 149 -18.16 -10.24 -5.07
CA GLU A 149 -18.43 -9.67 -6.39
C GLU A 149 -19.29 -8.39 -6.27
N ALA A 150 -20.29 -8.40 -5.41
CA ALA A 150 -21.10 -7.21 -5.14
C ALA A 150 -20.22 -6.09 -4.55
N ARG A 151 -19.41 -6.38 -3.54
CA ARG A 151 -18.52 -5.38 -2.90
C ARG A 151 -17.51 -4.75 -3.87
N PHE A 152 -16.92 -5.53 -4.76
CA PHE A 152 -15.97 -5.02 -5.75
C PHE A 152 -16.64 -4.32 -6.93
N SER A 153 -17.89 -4.65 -7.24
CA SER A 153 -18.69 -3.92 -8.24
C SER A 153 -19.15 -2.56 -7.75
N GLU A 154 -19.30 -2.36 -6.44
CA GLU A 154 -19.62 -1.07 -5.83
C GLU A 154 -18.42 -0.13 -5.88
N ASP A 155 -17.27 -0.53 -5.37
CA ASP A 155 -16.03 0.24 -5.43
C ASP A 155 -14.87 -0.72 -5.78
N ALA A 156 -14.42 -0.64 -7.02
CA ALA A 156 -13.32 -1.46 -7.51
C ALA A 156 -11.99 -1.20 -6.78
N LEU A 157 -11.82 -0.04 -6.10
CA LEU A 157 -10.64 0.20 -5.27
C LEU A 157 -10.49 -0.82 -4.15
N ARG A 158 -11.59 -1.44 -3.69
CA ARG A 158 -11.54 -2.50 -2.68
C ARG A 158 -10.68 -3.69 -3.13
N ILE A 159 -10.52 -3.91 -4.45
CA ILE A 159 -9.60 -4.89 -5.02
C ILE A 159 -8.15 -4.58 -4.63
N LEU A 160 -7.70 -3.34 -4.84
CA LEU A 160 -6.35 -2.91 -4.42
C LEU A 160 -6.19 -2.91 -2.90
N ARG A 161 -7.24 -2.55 -2.19
CA ARG A 161 -7.25 -2.58 -0.72
C ARG A 161 -7.08 -4.00 -0.18
N ALA A 162 -7.62 -5.04 -0.86
CA ALA A 162 -7.42 -6.43 -0.47
C ALA A 162 -5.94 -6.82 -0.50
N ILE A 163 -5.25 -6.53 -1.61
CA ILE A 163 -3.81 -6.80 -1.75
C ILE A 163 -3.01 -5.97 -0.74
N ARG A 164 -3.34 -4.69 -0.57
CA ARG A 164 -2.67 -3.83 0.42
C ARG A 164 -2.80 -4.37 1.84
N PHE A 165 -4.01 -4.77 2.27
CA PHE A 165 -4.18 -5.34 3.60
C PHE A 165 -3.47 -6.68 3.74
N SER A 166 -3.49 -7.53 2.70
CA SER A 166 -2.67 -8.75 2.67
C SER A 166 -1.19 -8.41 2.90
N ALA A 167 -0.66 -7.38 2.22
CA ALA A 167 0.72 -6.94 2.36
C ALA A 167 1.03 -6.29 3.73
N GLN A 168 0.13 -5.50 4.28
CA GLN A 168 0.34 -4.83 5.56
C GLN A 168 0.23 -5.75 6.78
N LEU A 169 -0.58 -6.79 6.67
CA LEU A 169 -0.87 -7.71 7.78
C LEU A 169 -0.16 -9.06 7.66
N GLY A 170 0.37 -9.40 6.47
CA GLY A 170 0.90 -10.72 6.17
C GLY A 170 -0.20 -11.78 6.04
N PHE A 171 -1.43 -11.38 5.72
CA PHE A 171 -2.60 -12.26 5.68
C PHE A 171 -2.85 -12.78 4.26
N GLU A 172 -3.45 -13.97 4.17
CA GLU A 172 -3.87 -14.55 2.90
C GLU A 172 -5.27 -14.06 2.49
N ILE A 173 -5.48 -13.86 1.18
CA ILE A 173 -6.81 -13.49 0.67
C ILE A 173 -7.64 -14.76 0.50
N GLU A 174 -8.84 -14.74 1.06
CA GLU A 174 -9.79 -15.85 1.03
C GLU A 174 -10.15 -16.24 -0.42
N LYS A 175 -10.41 -17.54 -0.65
CA LYS A 175 -10.56 -18.12 -1.99
C LYS A 175 -11.66 -17.46 -2.85
N GLU A 176 -12.85 -17.23 -2.27
CA GLU A 176 -13.97 -16.60 -3.01
C GLU A 176 -13.68 -15.13 -3.29
N THR A 177 -13.04 -14.44 -2.33
CA THR A 177 -12.55 -13.07 -2.49
C THR A 177 -11.49 -13.00 -3.58
N ARG A 178 -10.53 -13.94 -3.65
CA ARG A 178 -9.54 -14.04 -4.76
C ARG A 178 -10.21 -14.26 -6.13
N GLN A 179 -11.23 -15.10 -6.20
CA GLN A 179 -11.95 -15.35 -7.45
C GLN A 179 -12.68 -14.08 -7.93
N ALA A 180 -13.34 -13.37 -7.02
CA ALA A 180 -14.01 -12.12 -7.34
C ALA A 180 -13.02 -11.03 -7.80
N ILE A 181 -11.84 -10.93 -7.16
CA ILE A 181 -10.75 -10.03 -7.59
C ILE A 181 -10.36 -10.33 -9.04
N ARG A 182 -10.04 -11.61 -9.36
CA ARG A 182 -9.62 -11.99 -10.72
C ARG A 182 -10.68 -11.65 -11.77
N LYS A 183 -11.94 -11.85 -11.45
CA LYS A 183 -13.07 -11.55 -12.35
C LYS A 183 -13.25 -10.05 -12.58
N LEU A 184 -13.07 -9.24 -11.53
CA LEU A 184 -13.41 -7.81 -11.52
C LEU A 184 -12.18 -6.86 -11.56
N ALA A 185 -10.96 -7.40 -11.64
CA ALA A 185 -9.75 -6.61 -11.81
C ALA A 185 -9.82 -5.59 -12.97
N PRO A 186 -10.44 -5.89 -14.14
CA PRO A 186 -10.60 -4.92 -15.22
C PRO A 186 -11.33 -3.63 -14.80
N ASN A 187 -12.19 -3.68 -13.79
CA ASN A 187 -12.91 -2.50 -13.29
C ASN A 187 -12.00 -1.46 -12.62
N LEU A 188 -10.74 -1.81 -12.32
CA LEU A 188 -9.75 -0.85 -11.85
C LEU A 188 -9.47 0.27 -12.86
N SER A 189 -9.79 0.06 -14.14
CA SER A 189 -9.72 1.10 -15.18
C SER A 189 -10.64 2.31 -14.91
N TYR A 190 -11.67 2.15 -14.09
CA TYR A 190 -12.57 3.24 -13.67
C TYR A 190 -12.06 4.03 -12.45
N ILE A 191 -11.01 3.55 -11.78
CA ILE A 191 -10.49 4.18 -10.57
C ILE A 191 -9.48 5.26 -10.93
N SER A 192 -9.56 6.40 -10.24
CA SER A 192 -8.63 7.52 -10.49
C SER A 192 -7.17 7.14 -10.14
N ALA A 193 -6.24 7.69 -10.91
CA ALA A 193 -4.81 7.40 -10.79
C ALA A 193 -4.27 7.70 -9.38
N GLU A 194 -4.76 8.75 -8.72
CA GLU A 194 -4.35 9.15 -7.37
C GLU A 194 -4.76 8.12 -6.31
N ARG A 195 -5.96 7.51 -6.47
CA ARG A 195 -6.41 6.44 -5.57
C ARG A 195 -5.58 5.17 -5.79
N ILE A 196 -5.29 4.81 -7.04
CA ILE A 196 -4.42 3.68 -7.39
C ILE A 196 -3.02 3.89 -6.80
N GLN A 197 -2.42 5.07 -7.04
CA GLN A 197 -1.11 5.45 -6.51
C GLN A 197 -1.04 5.27 -4.99
N THR A 198 -2.07 5.76 -4.28
CA THR A 198 -2.11 5.70 -2.81
C THR A 198 -2.09 4.26 -2.30
N GLU A 199 -2.88 3.37 -2.89
CA GLU A 199 -2.93 1.95 -2.49
C GLU A 199 -1.64 1.22 -2.89
N LEU A 200 -1.10 1.49 -4.09
CA LEU A 200 0.17 0.91 -4.56
C LEU A 200 1.34 1.30 -3.64
N VAL A 201 1.47 2.57 -3.27
CA VAL A 201 2.51 3.02 -2.35
C VAL A 201 2.38 2.35 -0.99
N LYS A 202 1.16 2.28 -0.42
CA LYS A 202 0.90 1.59 0.86
C LYS A 202 1.21 0.09 0.81
N LEU A 203 1.01 -0.55 -0.34
CA LEU A 203 1.43 -1.94 -0.57
C LEU A 203 2.96 -2.05 -0.55
N LEU A 204 3.64 -1.22 -1.33
CA LEU A 204 5.09 -1.26 -1.48
C LEU A 204 5.84 -0.99 -0.17
N VAL A 205 5.39 -0.02 0.64
CA VAL A 205 6.03 0.33 1.92
C VAL A 205 5.58 -0.55 3.09
N SER A 206 4.83 -1.61 2.82
CA SER A 206 4.43 -2.59 3.84
C SER A 206 5.57 -3.55 4.21
N ASP A 207 5.31 -4.39 5.22
CA ASP A 207 6.24 -5.44 5.66
C ASP A 207 6.32 -6.61 4.66
N HIS A 208 5.31 -6.76 3.78
CA HIS A 208 5.21 -7.84 2.78
C HIS A 208 5.04 -7.30 1.35
N PRO A 209 6.02 -6.55 0.79
CA PRO A 209 5.93 -6.00 -0.57
C PRO A 209 5.88 -7.08 -1.65
N GLU A 210 6.31 -8.32 -1.33
CA GLU A 210 6.21 -9.49 -2.22
C GLU A 210 4.76 -9.84 -2.60
N LYS A 211 3.77 -9.33 -1.88
CA LYS A 211 2.34 -9.48 -2.24
C LYS A 211 1.95 -8.76 -3.55
N ILE A 212 2.86 -7.99 -4.15
CA ILE A 212 2.69 -7.53 -5.53
C ILE A 212 2.63 -8.71 -6.52
N ARG A 213 3.21 -9.87 -6.18
CA ARG A 213 3.05 -11.12 -6.94
C ARG A 213 1.58 -11.55 -6.99
N ASP A 214 0.85 -11.47 -5.87
CA ASP A 214 -0.59 -11.73 -5.86
C ASP A 214 -1.35 -10.76 -6.78
N ALA A 215 -0.94 -9.49 -6.85
CA ALA A 215 -1.54 -8.52 -7.77
C ALA A 215 -1.32 -8.92 -9.25
N TYR A 216 -0.15 -9.45 -9.60
CA TYR A 216 0.13 -10.00 -10.92
C TYR A 216 -0.72 -11.25 -11.21
N GLU A 217 -0.70 -12.24 -10.33
CA GLU A 217 -1.45 -13.50 -10.50
C GLU A 217 -2.98 -13.28 -10.64
N LEU A 218 -3.48 -12.22 -10.04
CA LEU A 218 -4.90 -11.86 -10.06
C LEU A 218 -5.27 -10.91 -11.21
N GLY A 219 -4.29 -10.52 -12.05
CA GLY A 219 -4.51 -9.65 -13.21
C GLY A 219 -4.70 -8.17 -12.87
N ILE A 220 -4.38 -7.77 -11.66
CA ILE A 220 -4.46 -6.37 -11.21
C ILE A 220 -3.39 -5.53 -11.91
N THR A 221 -2.14 -5.99 -11.92
CA THR A 221 -1.01 -5.28 -12.53
C THR A 221 -1.23 -5.04 -14.01
N LYS A 222 -1.87 -5.97 -14.72
CA LYS A 222 -2.22 -5.82 -16.13
C LYS A 222 -3.02 -4.54 -16.42
N VAL A 223 -3.79 -4.05 -15.45
CA VAL A 223 -4.60 -2.82 -15.58
C VAL A 223 -3.85 -1.59 -15.10
N ILE A 224 -3.18 -1.69 -13.94
CA ILE A 224 -2.59 -0.51 -13.29
C ILE A 224 -1.11 -0.30 -13.62
N LEU A 225 -0.38 -1.39 -13.94
CA LEU A 225 1.07 -1.40 -14.15
C LEU A 225 1.48 -2.52 -15.13
N PRO A 226 1.03 -2.47 -16.40
CA PRO A 226 1.31 -3.53 -17.40
C PRO A 226 2.81 -3.73 -17.66
N GLU A 227 3.63 -2.73 -17.36
CA GLU A 227 5.10 -2.83 -17.44
C GLU A 227 5.64 -3.90 -16.47
N PHE A 228 4.98 -4.09 -15.32
CA PHE A 228 5.36 -5.15 -14.38
C PHE A 228 5.01 -6.54 -14.92
N ASP A 229 3.90 -6.70 -15.63
CA ASP A 229 3.56 -7.95 -16.32
C ASP A 229 4.64 -8.31 -17.36
N ALA A 230 5.10 -7.34 -18.15
CA ALA A 230 6.20 -7.56 -19.09
C ALA A 230 7.49 -8.01 -18.38
N MET A 231 7.79 -7.48 -17.19
CA MET A 231 8.93 -7.92 -16.39
C MET A 231 8.75 -9.36 -15.88
N MET A 232 7.57 -9.74 -15.43
CA MET A 232 7.25 -11.11 -14.97
C MET A 232 7.37 -12.15 -16.09
N GLU A 233 7.12 -11.75 -17.34
CA GLU A 233 7.19 -12.60 -18.53
C GLU A 233 8.62 -12.65 -19.14
N THR A 234 9.55 -11.80 -18.67
CA THR A 234 10.91 -11.70 -19.23
C THR A 234 11.89 -12.53 -18.44
N THR A 235 12.39 -13.60 -19.05
CA THR A 235 13.44 -14.47 -18.50
C THR A 235 14.83 -13.83 -18.61
N GLN A 236 15.76 -14.19 -17.72
CA GLN A 236 17.14 -13.70 -17.68
C GLN A 236 18.10 -14.90 -17.75
N GLU A 237 18.41 -15.33 -18.98
CA GLU A 237 19.33 -16.45 -19.22
C GLU A 237 20.78 -16.00 -19.05
N THR A 238 21.20 -15.78 -17.78
CA THR A 238 22.57 -15.41 -17.41
C THR A 238 23.01 -16.13 -16.15
N LEU A 239 24.31 -16.32 -15.96
CA LEU A 239 24.89 -16.91 -14.74
C LEU A 239 24.64 -16.02 -13.49
N HIS A 240 24.30 -14.76 -13.69
CA HIS A 240 24.14 -13.77 -12.62
C HIS A 240 22.72 -13.71 -12.05
N HIS A 241 21.72 -14.24 -12.78
CA HIS A 241 20.32 -14.17 -12.40
C HIS A 241 19.67 -15.55 -12.36
N CYS A 242 19.03 -15.89 -11.23
CA CYS A 242 18.27 -17.12 -11.04
C CYS A 242 16.76 -16.93 -11.21
N TYR A 243 16.31 -15.68 -11.39
CA TYR A 243 14.89 -15.27 -11.50
C TYR A 243 14.62 -14.62 -12.85
N ASN A 244 13.33 -14.57 -13.28
CA ASN A 244 12.90 -13.63 -14.29
C ASN A 244 13.02 -12.17 -13.79
N VAL A 245 12.83 -11.18 -14.65
CA VAL A 245 12.99 -9.74 -14.27
C VAL A 245 12.04 -9.33 -13.16
N GLY A 246 10.79 -9.79 -13.20
CA GLY A 246 9.78 -9.44 -12.19
C GLY A 246 10.08 -10.09 -10.83
N GLU A 247 10.42 -11.37 -10.79
CA GLU A 247 10.79 -12.05 -9.53
C GLU A 247 12.07 -11.46 -8.93
N HIS A 248 13.07 -11.12 -9.75
CA HIS A 248 14.24 -10.38 -9.30
C HIS A 248 13.84 -9.06 -8.62
N THR A 249 12.93 -8.30 -9.25
CA THR A 249 12.40 -7.05 -8.70
C THR A 249 11.67 -7.26 -7.36
N ILE A 250 10.88 -8.32 -7.22
CA ILE A 250 10.22 -8.67 -5.95
C ILE A 250 11.26 -8.95 -4.86
N HIS A 251 12.29 -9.74 -5.17
CA HIS A 251 13.37 -10.01 -4.22
C HIS A 251 14.14 -8.74 -3.84
N ALA A 252 14.38 -7.83 -4.78
CA ALA A 252 15.01 -6.54 -4.49
C ALA A 252 14.12 -5.65 -3.60
N LEU A 253 12.80 -5.65 -3.81
CA LEU A 253 11.84 -4.97 -2.93
C LEU A 253 11.90 -5.50 -1.49
N MET A 254 12.09 -6.79 -1.27
CA MET A 254 12.20 -7.37 0.08
C MET A 254 13.50 -6.96 0.78
N ASN A 255 14.56 -6.67 0.03
CA ASN A 255 15.89 -6.35 0.56
C ASN A 255 16.15 -4.83 0.74
N ILE A 256 15.16 -3.96 0.53
CA ILE A 256 15.31 -2.52 0.65
C ILE A 256 14.39 -1.96 1.75
N PRO A 257 14.81 -0.92 2.50
CA PRO A 257 13.95 -0.31 3.53
C PRO A 257 12.58 0.14 3.01
N ALA A 258 11.58 0.13 3.89
CA ALA A 258 10.21 0.55 3.61
C ALA A 258 10.09 2.08 3.47
N ASP A 259 10.82 2.66 2.53
CA ASP A 259 10.80 4.07 2.16
C ASP A 259 10.15 4.21 0.77
N LYS A 260 9.29 5.23 0.60
CA LYS A 260 8.53 5.46 -0.64
C LYS A 260 9.44 5.55 -1.87
N VAL A 261 10.52 6.35 -1.79
CA VAL A 261 11.44 6.57 -2.92
C VAL A 261 12.23 5.30 -3.24
N LEU A 262 12.75 4.63 -2.21
CA LEU A 262 13.52 3.39 -2.37
C LEU A 262 12.67 2.26 -2.96
N ARG A 263 11.47 2.03 -2.44
CA ARG A 263 10.56 0.96 -2.91
C ARG A 263 10.08 1.22 -4.34
N LEU A 264 9.75 2.47 -4.69
CA LEU A 264 9.42 2.84 -6.07
C LEU A 264 10.61 2.69 -7.02
N THR A 265 11.81 3.06 -6.57
CA THR A 265 13.03 2.85 -7.36
C THR A 265 13.23 1.38 -7.66
N MET A 266 13.11 0.50 -6.66
CA MET A 266 13.25 -0.94 -6.89
C MET A 266 12.14 -1.51 -7.76
N LEU A 267 10.90 -1.01 -7.64
CA LEU A 267 9.81 -1.46 -8.53
C LEU A 267 10.10 -1.16 -10.00
N PHE A 268 10.76 -0.04 -10.28
CA PHE A 268 10.94 0.46 -11.65
C PHE A 268 12.34 0.26 -12.24
N HIS A 269 13.35 -0.15 -11.46
CA HIS A 269 14.75 -0.14 -11.91
C HIS A 269 14.98 -0.95 -13.19
N ASP A 270 14.28 -2.04 -13.36
CA ASP A 270 14.46 -3.01 -14.45
C ASP A 270 13.30 -3.01 -15.47
N THR A 271 12.39 -2.04 -15.43
CA THR A 271 11.23 -1.96 -16.35
C THR A 271 11.64 -1.89 -17.83
N GLY A 272 12.83 -1.42 -18.13
CA GLY A 272 13.36 -1.36 -19.50
C GLY A 272 14.01 -2.64 -20.02
N LYS A 273 14.21 -3.66 -19.18
CA LYS A 273 14.81 -4.94 -19.60
C LYS A 273 14.00 -5.68 -20.67
N PRO A 274 12.66 -5.76 -20.59
CA PRO A 274 11.86 -6.42 -21.63
C PRO A 274 12.14 -5.89 -23.04
N GLU A 275 12.25 -4.56 -23.20
CA GLU A 275 12.49 -3.91 -24.49
C GLU A 275 13.95 -4.04 -24.97
N ARG A 276 14.88 -4.30 -24.07
CA ARG A 276 16.32 -4.35 -24.36
C ARG A 276 16.90 -5.75 -24.39
N LYS A 277 16.07 -6.78 -24.20
CA LYS A 277 16.52 -8.17 -24.26
C LYS A 277 17.07 -8.52 -25.64
N THR A 278 18.31 -8.98 -25.67
CA THR A 278 18.93 -9.66 -26.82
C THR A 278 19.53 -10.96 -26.35
N VAL A 279 19.58 -11.97 -27.20
CA VAL A 279 20.10 -13.29 -26.85
C VAL A 279 21.21 -13.64 -27.87
N ASP A 280 22.38 -13.99 -27.35
CA ASP A 280 23.50 -14.45 -28.17
C ASP A 280 23.28 -15.90 -28.68
N PRO A 281 24.05 -16.35 -29.68
CA PRO A 281 23.92 -17.72 -30.22
C PRO A 281 24.12 -18.83 -29.20
N ASP A 282 24.82 -18.56 -28.10
CA ASP A 282 25.05 -19.49 -26.99
C ASP A 282 23.88 -19.50 -25.96
N GLY A 283 22.84 -18.69 -26.19
CA GLY A 283 21.68 -18.57 -25.33
C GLY A 283 21.82 -17.53 -24.21
N THR A 284 22.94 -16.80 -24.12
CA THR A 284 23.14 -15.78 -23.07
C THR A 284 22.33 -14.53 -23.38
N ALA A 285 21.53 -14.08 -22.41
CA ALA A 285 20.73 -12.85 -22.52
C ALA A 285 21.52 -11.61 -22.11
N HIS A 286 21.29 -10.53 -22.83
CA HIS A 286 21.85 -9.19 -22.57
C HIS A 286 20.74 -8.13 -22.55
N PHE A 287 20.95 -7.08 -21.74
CA PHE A 287 19.98 -5.99 -21.52
C PHE A 287 20.65 -4.61 -21.67
N LYS A 288 21.52 -4.45 -22.64
CA LYS A 288 22.37 -3.27 -22.79
C LYS A 288 21.54 -1.98 -22.92
N GLY A 289 21.80 -1.02 -22.01
CA GLY A 289 21.15 0.28 -22.02
C GLY A 289 19.71 0.27 -21.41
N HIS A 290 19.32 -0.81 -20.73
CA HIS A 290 18.01 -0.91 -20.07
C HIS A 290 17.75 0.23 -19.07
N ALA A 291 18.77 0.70 -18.35
CA ALA A 291 18.61 1.76 -17.35
C ALA A 291 18.05 3.07 -17.93
N TYR A 292 18.42 3.43 -19.17
CA TYR A 292 17.85 4.61 -19.87
C TYR A 292 16.39 4.39 -20.22
N VAL A 293 16.03 3.20 -20.72
CA VAL A 293 14.64 2.84 -21.02
C VAL A 293 13.81 2.76 -19.74
N SER A 294 14.38 2.17 -18.68
CA SER A 294 13.73 2.14 -17.36
C SER A 294 13.44 3.53 -16.83
N GLU A 295 14.36 4.48 -17.00
CA GLU A 295 14.15 5.87 -16.57
C GLU A 295 13.02 6.55 -17.32
N GLU A 296 12.95 6.39 -18.66
CA GLU A 296 11.87 6.94 -19.47
C GLU A 296 10.51 6.30 -19.14
N LEU A 297 10.46 4.98 -18.99
CA LEU A 297 9.25 4.26 -18.54
C LEU A 297 8.83 4.70 -17.14
N THR A 298 9.78 4.86 -16.21
CA THR A 298 9.51 5.36 -14.84
C THR A 298 8.82 6.73 -14.89
N LYS A 299 9.31 7.67 -15.69
CA LYS A 299 8.66 8.99 -15.86
C LYS A 299 7.23 8.84 -16.39
N SER A 300 7.04 8.04 -17.42
CA SER A 300 5.73 7.78 -18.02
C SER A 300 4.75 7.19 -16.99
N ILE A 301 5.16 6.14 -16.28
CA ILE A 301 4.36 5.46 -15.25
C ILE A 301 4.00 6.43 -14.13
N MET A 302 4.99 7.17 -13.60
CA MET A 302 4.77 8.06 -12.48
C MET A 302 3.89 9.27 -12.86
N HIS A 303 3.98 9.78 -14.09
CA HIS A 303 3.04 10.78 -14.60
C HIS A 303 1.62 10.21 -14.75
N ARG A 304 1.48 9.01 -15.34
CA ARG A 304 0.20 8.30 -15.46
C ARG A 304 -0.46 8.10 -14.10
N LEU A 305 0.31 7.74 -13.09
CA LEU A 305 -0.15 7.52 -11.72
C LEU A 305 -0.18 8.79 -10.86
N LYS A 306 0.07 9.98 -11.43
CA LYS A 306 -0.03 11.29 -10.75
C LYS A 306 0.88 11.45 -9.52
N PHE A 307 2.11 10.94 -9.59
CA PHE A 307 3.11 11.21 -8.56
C PHE A 307 3.55 12.67 -8.56
N ASP A 308 3.95 13.16 -7.39
CA ASP A 308 4.53 14.50 -7.24
C ASP A 308 5.91 14.59 -7.90
N ASN A 309 6.27 15.82 -8.34
CA ASN A 309 7.49 16.08 -9.13
C ASN A 309 8.78 15.77 -8.34
N ASP A 310 8.80 15.95 -7.01
CA ASP A 310 10.00 15.64 -6.21
C ASP A 310 10.23 14.14 -6.12
N THR A 311 9.19 13.35 -5.83
CA THR A 311 9.26 11.89 -5.85
C THR A 311 9.68 11.39 -7.24
N LEU A 312 9.07 11.90 -8.32
CA LEU A 312 9.41 11.54 -9.70
C LEU A 312 10.89 11.83 -10.00
N ARG A 313 11.37 13.01 -9.70
CA ARG A 313 12.77 13.42 -9.89
C ARG A 313 13.75 12.49 -9.20
N LYS A 314 13.49 12.14 -7.91
CA LYS A 314 14.34 11.27 -7.11
C LYS A 314 14.37 9.85 -7.66
N VAL A 315 13.18 9.27 -7.90
CA VAL A 315 13.06 7.89 -8.38
C VAL A 315 13.67 7.72 -9.77
N SER A 316 13.33 8.59 -10.75
CA SER A 316 13.87 8.52 -12.12
C SER A 316 15.40 8.58 -12.11
N LYS A 317 15.97 9.46 -11.28
CA LYS A 317 17.42 9.60 -11.18
C LYS A 317 18.09 8.37 -10.59
N LEU A 318 17.50 7.78 -9.56
CA LEU A 318 18.00 6.54 -8.96
C LEU A 318 17.88 5.35 -9.92
N VAL A 319 16.78 5.25 -10.66
CA VAL A 319 16.58 4.25 -11.72
C VAL A 319 17.63 4.39 -12.83
N LEU A 320 17.90 5.62 -13.30
CA LEU A 320 18.91 5.85 -14.35
C LEU A 320 20.31 5.33 -13.96
N TYR A 321 20.68 5.46 -12.69
CA TYR A 321 22.03 5.14 -12.22
C TYR A 321 22.14 3.81 -11.46
N HIS A 322 21.06 3.04 -11.33
CA HIS A 322 21.06 1.82 -10.51
C HIS A 322 22.11 0.78 -10.96
N ASP A 323 22.38 0.66 -12.26
CA ASP A 323 23.34 -0.31 -12.83
C ASP A 323 24.77 0.26 -13.01
N ASP A 324 25.03 1.50 -12.59
CA ASP A 324 26.37 2.07 -12.66
C ASP A 324 27.38 1.27 -11.81
N ARG A 325 28.30 0.57 -12.47
CA ARG A 325 29.38 -0.15 -11.80
C ARG A 325 30.52 0.80 -11.47
N MET A 326 30.66 1.10 -10.20
CA MET A 326 31.62 2.10 -9.72
C MET A 326 32.72 1.40 -8.90
N PRO A 327 34.01 1.56 -9.27
CA PRO A 327 35.10 1.10 -8.42
C PRO A 327 35.08 1.83 -7.05
N ALA A 328 35.36 1.10 -5.97
CA ALA A 328 35.38 1.63 -4.60
C ALA A 328 36.63 2.50 -4.37
N THR A 329 36.75 3.66 -5.05
CA THR A 329 37.80 4.65 -4.83
C THR A 329 37.18 6.01 -4.58
N MET A 330 37.83 6.83 -3.74
CA MET A 330 37.38 8.19 -3.39
C MET A 330 37.10 9.07 -4.62
N LYS A 331 37.88 8.89 -5.68
CA LYS A 331 37.69 9.63 -6.96
C LYS A 331 36.35 9.26 -7.62
N HIS A 332 35.99 7.97 -7.65
CA HIS A 332 34.75 7.50 -8.24
C HIS A 332 33.54 7.82 -7.37
N VAL A 333 33.65 7.70 -6.06
CA VAL A 333 32.61 8.11 -5.11
C VAL A 333 32.28 9.61 -5.29
N ARG A 334 33.29 10.50 -5.29
CA ARG A 334 33.05 11.93 -5.53
C ARG A 334 32.37 12.23 -6.88
N ARG A 335 32.78 11.53 -7.94
CA ARG A 335 32.16 11.66 -9.27
C ARG A 335 30.69 11.20 -9.25
N ALA A 336 30.38 10.10 -8.58
CA ALA A 336 29.03 9.61 -8.42
C ALA A 336 28.18 10.57 -7.57
N MET A 337 28.71 11.08 -6.47
CA MET A 337 28.02 12.10 -5.66
C MET A 337 27.72 13.36 -6.46
N ASN A 338 28.63 13.83 -7.34
CA ASN A 338 28.38 14.98 -8.19
C ASN A 338 27.30 14.68 -9.25
N ARG A 339 27.25 13.46 -9.80
CA ARG A 339 26.30 13.04 -10.84
C ARG A 339 24.91 12.74 -10.28
N ILE A 340 24.85 11.98 -9.19
CA ILE A 340 23.61 11.55 -8.54
C ILE A 340 23.06 12.64 -7.61
N SER A 341 23.87 13.42 -7.01
CA SER A 341 23.77 14.39 -5.92
C SER A 341 24.13 13.81 -4.56
N ALA A 342 24.64 14.65 -3.66
CA ALA A 342 24.96 14.25 -2.30
C ALA A 342 23.71 13.77 -1.53
N GLU A 343 22.56 14.41 -1.76
CA GLU A 343 21.26 14.05 -1.17
C GLU A 343 20.84 12.60 -1.52
N LEU A 344 21.00 12.20 -2.77
CA LEU A 344 20.53 10.90 -3.27
C LEU A 344 21.59 9.80 -3.16
N PHE A 345 22.84 10.12 -2.88
CA PHE A 345 23.91 9.13 -2.83
C PHE A 345 23.67 8.03 -1.77
N PRO A 346 23.19 8.32 -0.54
CA PRO A 346 22.82 7.27 0.41
C PRO A 346 21.68 6.35 -0.08
N TYR A 347 20.71 6.91 -0.83
CA TYR A 347 19.65 6.13 -1.46
C TYR A 347 20.20 5.21 -2.56
N TYR A 348 21.09 5.74 -3.40
CA TYR A 348 21.76 4.98 -4.45
C TYR A 348 22.53 3.78 -3.89
N MET A 349 23.25 3.93 -2.78
CA MET A 349 23.95 2.82 -2.14
C MET A 349 23.02 1.72 -1.65
N LYS A 350 21.85 2.09 -1.08
CA LYS A 350 20.83 1.13 -0.67
C LYS A 350 20.20 0.40 -1.87
N VAL A 351 19.94 1.12 -2.97
CA VAL A 351 19.43 0.55 -4.22
C VAL A 351 20.40 -0.47 -4.78
N ARG A 352 21.69 -0.12 -4.89
CA ARG A 352 22.76 -1.03 -5.33
C ARG A 352 22.85 -2.30 -4.49
N MET A 353 22.80 -2.14 -3.17
CA MET A 353 22.86 -3.27 -2.24
C MET A 353 21.65 -4.21 -2.41
N ALA A 354 20.44 -3.65 -2.50
CA ALA A 354 19.22 -4.43 -2.64
C ALA A 354 19.16 -5.18 -3.97
N ASP A 355 19.57 -4.54 -5.07
CA ASP A 355 19.68 -5.15 -6.39
C ASP A 355 20.67 -6.34 -6.37
N THR A 356 21.86 -6.15 -5.78
CA THR A 356 22.85 -7.21 -5.64
C THR A 356 22.36 -8.38 -4.79
N LEU A 357 21.69 -8.12 -3.67
CA LEU A 357 21.14 -9.16 -2.79
C LEU A 357 20.02 -9.98 -3.46
N ALA A 358 19.38 -9.43 -4.49
CA ALA A 358 18.37 -10.12 -5.29
C ALA A 358 18.94 -10.96 -6.44
N GLN A 359 20.24 -10.90 -6.69
CA GLN A 359 20.92 -11.67 -7.72
C GLN A 359 21.29 -13.09 -7.23
N SER A 360 22.00 -13.86 -8.07
CA SER A 360 22.47 -15.21 -7.71
C SER A 360 23.45 -15.21 -6.54
N ASP A 361 23.61 -16.37 -5.85
CA ASP A 361 24.56 -16.54 -4.76
C ASP A 361 26.00 -16.20 -5.18
N TYR A 362 26.36 -16.51 -6.42
CA TYR A 362 27.65 -16.15 -7.01
C TYR A 362 27.93 -14.64 -6.97
N GLN A 363 26.91 -13.81 -7.23
CA GLN A 363 27.05 -12.35 -7.17
C GLN A 363 27.03 -11.82 -5.73
N ARG A 364 26.26 -12.44 -4.84
CA ARG A 364 26.22 -12.07 -3.43
C ARG A 364 27.59 -12.17 -2.78
N ASP A 365 28.30 -13.28 -3.00
CA ASP A 365 29.62 -13.54 -2.41
C ASP A 365 30.69 -12.59 -2.93
N ASN A 366 30.61 -12.20 -4.20
CA ASN A 366 31.57 -11.27 -4.81
C ASN A 366 31.32 -9.80 -4.43
N CYS A 367 30.11 -9.41 -4.04
CA CYS A 367 29.75 -8.02 -3.78
C CYS A 367 29.80 -7.64 -2.29
N LEU A 368 29.62 -8.58 -1.37
CA LEU A 368 29.73 -8.34 0.07
C LEU A 368 31.13 -7.88 0.48
N LEU A 369 32.16 -8.28 -0.27
CA LEU A 369 33.55 -7.82 -0.08
C LEU A 369 33.75 -6.33 -0.40
N TYR A 370 32.91 -5.73 -1.28
CA TYR A 370 33.05 -4.32 -1.69
C TYR A 370 32.24 -3.33 -0.87
N THR A 371 31.21 -3.78 -0.14
CA THR A 371 30.29 -2.89 0.58
C THR A 371 30.70 -2.66 2.03
N SER A 372 31.37 -3.63 2.68
CA SER A 372 31.84 -3.49 4.07
C SER A 372 32.98 -2.49 4.21
N ASP A 373 33.98 -2.57 3.33
CA ASP A 373 35.15 -1.69 3.40
C ASP A 373 34.86 -0.22 3.02
N ALA A 374 33.94 0.00 2.05
CA ALA A 374 33.58 1.35 1.63
C ALA A 374 32.64 2.09 2.60
N ALA A 375 31.81 1.36 3.35
CA ALA A 375 30.89 1.94 4.33
C ALA A 375 31.65 2.37 5.61
N ASP A 376 32.65 1.62 6.03
CA ASP A 376 33.47 1.95 7.22
C ASP A 376 34.42 3.14 6.98
N ASP A 377 34.87 3.36 5.74
CA ASP A 377 35.69 4.52 5.40
C ASP A 377 34.87 5.83 5.28
N LEU A 378 33.58 5.74 4.93
CA LEU A 378 32.68 6.90 4.82
C LEU A 378 32.25 7.46 6.19
N THR A 379 32.32 6.66 7.26
CA THR A 379 32.01 7.08 8.63
C THR A 379 33.21 7.71 9.35
N ARG A 380 34.39 7.71 8.74
CA ARG A 380 35.64 8.23 9.32
C ARG A 380 36.09 9.59 8.76
N VAL A 381 35.23 10.31 8.06
CA VAL A 381 35.58 11.66 7.59
C VAL A 381 34.97 12.70 8.55
N ASP A 382 35.79 13.10 9.57
CA ASP A 382 35.64 14.35 10.28
C ASP A 382 35.93 15.54 9.36
#